data_dfd23597411460bffce8ad986865e91d
#
_entry.id   dfd23597411460bffce8ad986865e91d
#
_cell.length_a   1.000
_cell.length_b   1.000
_cell.length_c   1.000
_cell.angle_alpha   90.00
_cell.angle_beta   90.00
_cell.angle_gamma   90.00
#
_symmetry.space_group_name_H-M   'P 1'
#
loop_
_entity.id
_entity.type
_entity.pdbx_description
1 polymer ?
#
loop_
_entity_poly.entity_id
_entity_poly.type
_entity_poly.pdbx_seq_one_letter_code
_entity_poly.pdbx_strand_id
1 'polypeptide(L)'
;KVRLCHQLALECEELPQPFHQQVLVLGGHHISLPYEFLVPCLCIEASYSHHDSPRSKHCPFRDRPDAYGPELWSSVRFHDYSTSSKDQMAMALSASCPLHPRATLCWREAADEAAPCHDIPNSTASEDEQVYILDKVDVHPQLCFRFTYKNSSHVECPHQPETAWNVSVSVWGLQLHLHLASRIPAAFSAALCQRRGGQCEPEAPLYTVTQPEGSAPGELALLLPVQVLGSCVLVWRSDVHFARKQLLCPDGERGS
;
A
#
# COMPACT_ATOMS: atom_id res chain seq x y z
N LYS A 1 -16.44 33.73 -21.97
CA LYS A 1 -15.54 32.56 -22.10
C LYS A 1 -15.67 31.74 -20.86
N VAL A 2 -15.76 30.41 -21.02
CA VAL A 2 -15.87 29.44 -19.94
C VAL A 2 -14.90 28.33 -20.17
N ARG A 3 -14.23 27.83 -19.13
CA ARG A 3 -13.33 26.69 -19.16
C ARG A 3 -13.42 25.86 -17.87
N LEU A 4 -13.01 24.60 -17.93
CA LEU A 4 -12.70 23.79 -16.75
C LEU A 4 -11.24 23.95 -16.36
N CYS A 5 -10.96 23.87 -15.09
CA CYS A 5 -9.61 23.96 -14.54
C CYS A 5 -9.51 23.21 -13.20
N HIS A 6 -8.29 22.88 -12.78
CA HIS A 6 -8.01 22.35 -11.46
C HIS A 6 -7.57 23.48 -10.51
N GLN A 7 -8.28 23.64 -9.40
CA GLN A 7 -7.92 24.63 -8.38
C GLN A 7 -6.74 24.12 -7.57
N LEU A 8 -5.57 24.70 -7.81
CA LEU A 8 -4.37 24.50 -7.03
C LEU A 8 -4.07 25.80 -6.29
N ALA A 9 -3.96 25.76 -4.96
CA ALA A 9 -3.72 26.95 -4.14
C ALA A 9 -4.57 28.18 -4.58
N LEU A 10 -3.93 29.19 -5.17
CA LEU A 10 -4.57 30.43 -5.60
C LEU A 10 -5.01 30.42 -7.08
N GLU A 11 -4.38 29.62 -7.90
CA GLU A 11 -4.60 29.58 -9.34
C GLU A 11 -5.46 28.39 -9.76
N CYS A 12 -6.15 28.55 -10.89
CA CYS A 12 -6.89 27.49 -11.54
C CYS A 12 -6.12 27.05 -12.79
N GLU A 13 -5.45 25.91 -12.69
CA GLU A 13 -4.61 25.38 -13.76
C GLU A 13 -5.44 24.71 -14.85
N GLU A 14 -4.96 24.84 -16.07
CA GLU A 14 -5.62 24.27 -17.23
C GLU A 14 -5.61 22.73 -17.19
N LEU A 15 -6.69 22.13 -17.67
CA LEU A 15 -6.75 20.67 -17.81
C LEU A 15 -5.78 20.20 -18.91
N PRO A 16 -5.26 18.98 -18.82
CA PRO A 16 -4.45 18.41 -19.88
C PRO A 16 -5.27 18.17 -21.16
N GLN A 17 -4.60 18.14 -22.29
CA GLN A 17 -5.24 17.77 -23.56
C GLN A 17 -5.85 16.35 -23.46
N PRO A 18 -7.03 16.07 -24.05
CA PRO A 18 -7.85 16.95 -24.92
C PRO A 18 -8.87 17.83 -24.16
N PHE A 19 -8.84 17.86 -22.83
CA PHE A 19 -9.84 18.54 -21.98
C PHE A 19 -9.55 20.03 -21.80
N HIS A 20 -8.42 20.51 -22.26
CA HIS A 20 -8.09 21.95 -22.31
C HIS A 20 -8.94 22.64 -23.38
N GLN A 21 -10.10 23.13 -22.99
CA GLN A 21 -11.05 23.80 -23.90
C GLN A 21 -11.55 25.09 -23.27
N GLN A 22 -11.52 26.16 -24.03
CA GLN A 22 -12.16 27.41 -23.68
C GLN A 22 -13.28 27.71 -24.69
N VAL A 23 -14.50 27.79 -24.20
CA VAL A 23 -15.69 27.95 -25.04
C VAL A 23 -16.29 29.35 -24.82
N LEU A 24 -16.65 30.02 -25.92
CA LEU A 24 -17.41 31.25 -25.88
C LEU A 24 -18.91 30.90 -25.76
N VAL A 25 -19.54 31.39 -24.68
CA VAL A 25 -20.96 31.17 -24.42
C VAL A 25 -21.71 32.48 -24.64
N LEU A 26 -22.76 32.42 -25.46
CA LEU A 26 -23.70 33.51 -25.62
C LEU A 26 -24.76 33.46 -24.52
N GLY A 27 -25.24 34.59 -24.04
CA GLY A 27 -26.22 34.64 -22.94
C GLY A 27 -27.46 33.80 -23.22
N GLY A 28 -27.93 33.08 -22.22
CA GLY A 28 -29.09 32.19 -22.29
C GLY A 28 -28.87 30.83 -22.91
N HIS A 29 -27.65 30.48 -23.29
CA HIS A 29 -27.32 29.14 -23.81
C HIS A 29 -26.67 28.26 -22.75
N HIS A 30 -26.89 26.94 -22.90
CA HIS A 30 -26.24 25.90 -22.11
C HIS A 30 -25.09 25.30 -22.91
N ILE A 31 -24.00 24.99 -22.22
CA ILE A 31 -22.86 24.27 -22.79
C ILE A 31 -22.50 23.07 -21.92
N SER A 32 -21.92 22.06 -22.54
CA SER A 32 -21.34 20.91 -21.86
C SER A 32 -19.84 20.90 -22.09
N LEU A 33 -19.06 20.79 -21.02
CA LEU A 33 -17.62 20.69 -21.07
C LEU A 33 -17.19 19.28 -20.63
N PRO A 34 -16.40 18.57 -21.43
CA PRO A 34 -15.92 17.23 -21.06
C PRO A 34 -14.83 17.32 -20.00
N TYR A 35 -14.78 16.33 -19.12
CA TYR A 35 -13.71 16.14 -18.15
C TYR A 35 -13.32 14.64 -18.10
N GLU A 36 -12.11 14.35 -17.66
CA GLU A 36 -11.61 12.99 -17.56
C GLU A 36 -12.03 12.34 -16.23
N PHE A 37 -11.80 13.04 -15.11
CA PHE A 37 -12.12 12.55 -13.76
C PHE A 37 -12.94 13.58 -12.98
N LEU A 38 -13.93 13.08 -12.26
CA LEU A 38 -14.66 13.89 -11.29
C LEU A 38 -13.83 13.96 -10.01
N VAL A 39 -13.22 15.13 -9.79
CA VAL A 39 -12.31 15.36 -8.65
C VAL A 39 -12.72 16.63 -7.90
N PRO A 40 -12.39 16.73 -6.59
CA PRO A 40 -12.87 17.86 -5.77
C PRO A 40 -12.32 19.22 -6.20
N CYS A 41 -11.16 19.28 -6.84
CA CYS A 41 -10.56 20.51 -7.32
C CYS A 41 -10.99 20.91 -8.74
N LEU A 42 -11.88 20.16 -9.37
CA LEU A 42 -12.43 20.52 -10.67
C LEU A 42 -13.36 21.72 -10.52
N CYS A 43 -13.00 22.81 -11.18
CA CYS A 43 -13.69 24.09 -11.09
C CYS A 43 -14.05 24.60 -12.48
N ILE A 44 -15.01 25.52 -12.51
CA ILE A 44 -15.43 26.26 -13.69
C ILE A 44 -14.91 27.67 -13.53
N GLU A 45 -14.17 28.16 -14.52
CA GLU A 45 -13.73 29.54 -14.58
C GLU A 45 -14.44 30.27 -15.75
N ALA A 46 -15.01 31.41 -15.46
CA ALA A 46 -15.73 32.22 -16.43
C ALA A 46 -15.21 33.65 -16.44
N SER A 47 -15.14 34.24 -17.63
CA SER A 47 -14.81 35.64 -17.83
C SER A 47 -15.57 36.23 -19.03
N TYR A 48 -15.79 37.54 -19.06
CA TYR A 48 -16.28 38.17 -20.25
C TYR A 48 -15.23 38.13 -21.38
N SER A 49 -15.63 38.38 -22.60
CA SER A 49 -14.74 38.28 -23.77
C SER A 49 -13.85 39.51 -23.97
N HIS A 50 -14.12 40.63 -23.26
CA HIS A 50 -13.32 41.83 -23.36
C HIS A 50 -12.00 41.76 -22.58
N HIS A 51 -11.04 42.58 -22.95
CA HIS A 51 -9.75 42.66 -22.30
C HIS A 51 -9.89 43.04 -20.82
N ASP A 52 -9.05 42.51 -19.94
CA ASP A 52 -9.03 42.78 -18.50
C ASP A 52 -10.33 42.43 -17.73
N SER A 53 -11.13 41.51 -18.28
CA SER A 53 -12.30 40.99 -17.59
C SER A 53 -11.91 40.20 -16.34
N PRO A 54 -12.49 40.49 -15.18
CA PRO A 54 -12.29 39.68 -14.01
C PRO A 54 -12.76 38.24 -14.26
N ARG A 55 -12.00 37.26 -13.73
CA ARG A 55 -12.36 35.87 -13.80
C ARG A 55 -13.17 35.48 -12.58
N SER A 56 -14.33 34.93 -12.81
CA SER A 56 -15.16 34.31 -11.78
C SER A 56 -14.94 32.80 -11.76
N LYS A 57 -14.79 32.25 -10.57
CA LYS A 57 -14.51 30.84 -10.39
C LYS A 57 -15.56 30.20 -9.50
N HIS A 58 -16.02 29.02 -9.89
CA HIS A 58 -16.96 28.20 -9.15
C HIS A 58 -16.48 26.75 -9.08
N CYS A 59 -16.40 26.17 -7.86
CA CYS A 59 -15.90 24.83 -7.60
C CYS A 59 -17.02 23.97 -7.00
N PRO A 60 -17.92 23.41 -7.81
CA PRO A 60 -19.14 22.76 -7.34
C PRO A 60 -18.89 21.40 -6.67
N PHE A 61 -17.73 20.80 -6.86
CA PHE A 61 -17.45 19.42 -6.44
C PHE A 61 -16.67 19.31 -5.13
N ARG A 62 -16.20 20.44 -4.57
CA ARG A 62 -15.38 20.45 -3.35
C ARG A 62 -16.04 19.72 -2.16
N ASP A 63 -17.35 19.87 -2.01
CA ASP A 63 -18.11 19.33 -0.90
C ASP A 63 -19.04 18.18 -1.30
N ARG A 64 -18.90 17.67 -2.53
CA ARG A 64 -19.72 16.56 -3.01
C ARG A 64 -19.03 15.22 -2.73
N PRO A 65 -19.73 14.25 -2.06
CA PRO A 65 -19.15 12.96 -1.73
C PRO A 65 -18.68 12.15 -2.95
N ASP A 66 -19.37 12.24 -4.06
CA ASP A 66 -19.05 11.54 -5.31
C ASP A 66 -17.70 11.96 -5.93
N ALA A 67 -17.23 13.18 -5.67
CA ALA A 67 -15.92 13.64 -6.09
C ALA A 67 -14.74 13.03 -5.30
N TYR A 68 -15.02 12.32 -4.22
CA TYR A 68 -14.04 11.61 -3.38
C TYR A 68 -14.09 10.10 -3.57
N GLY A 69 -14.70 9.63 -4.63
CA GLY A 69 -14.87 8.22 -4.96
C GLY A 69 -13.76 7.62 -5.83
N PRO A 70 -14.07 6.56 -6.57
CA PRO A 70 -13.10 5.82 -7.40
C PRO A 70 -12.41 6.68 -8.47
N GLU A 71 -13.09 7.67 -9.03
CA GLU A 71 -12.50 8.54 -10.06
C GLU A 71 -11.34 9.39 -9.51
N LEU A 72 -11.43 9.83 -8.25
CA LEU A 72 -10.34 10.51 -7.58
C LEU A 72 -9.07 9.66 -7.55
N TRP A 73 -9.21 8.41 -7.12
CA TRP A 73 -8.08 7.48 -7.04
C TRP A 73 -7.55 7.07 -8.41
N SER A 74 -8.40 6.98 -9.42
CA SER A 74 -8.01 6.77 -10.82
C SER A 74 -7.20 7.95 -11.39
N SER A 75 -7.40 9.16 -10.87
CA SER A 75 -6.63 10.35 -11.25
C SER A 75 -5.25 10.43 -10.58
N VAL A 76 -5.00 9.62 -9.55
CA VAL A 76 -3.75 9.59 -8.80
C VAL A 76 -2.79 8.58 -9.42
N ARG A 77 -1.52 8.96 -9.50
CA ARG A 77 -0.43 8.06 -9.89
C ARG A 77 0.42 7.75 -8.68
N PHE A 78 0.70 6.47 -8.49
CA PHE A 78 1.58 5.98 -7.43
C PHE A 78 2.90 5.51 -8.01
N HIS A 79 3.99 5.84 -7.33
CA HIS A 79 5.34 5.39 -7.66
C HIS A 79 5.91 4.65 -6.46
N ASP A 80 6.25 3.37 -6.67
CA ASP A 80 6.81 2.52 -5.64
C ASP A 80 8.32 2.68 -5.55
N TYR A 81 8.81 3.08 -4.38
CA TYR A 81 10.23 3.18 -4.01
C TYR A 81 10.60 2.23 -2.88
N SER A 82 9.73 1.27 -2.58
CA SER A 82 9.97 0.30 -1.50
C SER A 82 11.22 -0.53 -1.76
N THR A 83 12.03 -0.73 -0.72
CA THR A 83 13.28 -1.47 -0.82
C THR A 83 13.44 -2.45 0.33
N SER A 84 13.58 -3.73 0.00
CA SER A 84 13.83 -4.78 0.99
C SER A 84 15.19 -4.62 1.67
N SER A 85 16.20 -4.12 0.97
CA SER A 85 17.55 -3.91 1.52
C SER A 85 17.62 -2.83 2.60
N LYS A 86 16.66 -1.94 2.64
CA LYS A 86 16.54 -0.88 3.66
C LYS A 86 15.43 -1.14 4.67
N ASP A 87 14.71 -2.25 4.56
CA ASP A 87 13.54 -2.55 5.37
C ASP A 87 12.52 -1.39 5.35
N GLN A 88 12.33 -0.81 4.18
CA GLN A 88 11.55 0.40 4.02
C GLN A 88 10.48 0.24 2.96
N MET A 89 9.28 0.62 3.30
CA MET A 89 8.19 0.77 2.37
C MET A 89 7.99 2.26 2.08
N ALA A 90 8.09 2.63 0.80
CA ALA A 90 8.02 4.01 0.36
C ALA A 90 7.23 4.13 -0.93
N MET A 91 6.25 5.03 -0.96
CA MET A 91 5.46 5.34 -2.14
C MET A 91 5.28 6.84 -2.30
N ALA A 92 5.50 7.34 -3.50
CA ALA A 92 5.17 8.70 -3.86
C ALA A 92 3.81 8.76 -4.54
N LEU A 93 3.08 9.81 -4.25
CA LEU A 93 1.76 10.09 -4.78
C LEU A 93 1.83 11.34 -5.68
N SER A 94 1.28 11.25 -6.88
CA SER A 94 1.12 12.38 -7.80
C SER A 94 -0.34 12.48 -8.21
N ALA A 95 -0.96 13.63 -7.94
CA ALA A 95 -2.36 13.87 -8.22
C ALA A 95 -2.58 15.25 -8.85
N SER A 96 -3.65 15.38 -9.63
CA SER A 96 -4.07 16.65 -10.21
C SER A 96 -4.64 17.61 -9.16
N CYS A 97 -5.15 17.07 -8.05
CA CYS A 97 -5.62 17.85 -6.90
C CYS A 97 -4.62 17.80 -5.75
N PRO A 98 -4.51 18.85 -4.92
CA PRO A 98 -3.74 18.75 -3.69
C PRO A 98 -4.42 17.77 -2.74
N LEU A 99 -3.79 16.63 -2.53
CA LEU A 99 -4.26 15.54 -1.68
C LEU A 99 -3.19 15.20 -0.64
N HIS A 100 -3.63 15.06 0.61
CA HIS A 100 -2.81 14.56 1.71
C HIS A 100 -3.53 13.40 2.40
N PRO A 101 -3.64 12.23 1.75
CA PRO A 101 -4.25 11.08 2.35
C PRO A 101 -3.40 10.55 3.51
N ARG A 102 -4.04 9.88 4.44
CA ARG A 102 -3.35 9.10 5.46
C ARG A 102 -3.00 7.73 4.88
N ALA A 103 -1.76 7.30 5.01
CA ALA A 103 -1.32 5.97 4.60
C ALA A 103 -1.07 5.07 5.82
N THR A 104 -1.63 3.88 5.79
CA THR A 104 -1.44 2.82 6.79
C THR A 104 -1.15 1.51 6.09
N LEU A 105 -0.50 0.56 6.76
CA LEU A 105 -0.30 -0.77 6.20
C LEU A 105 -1.58 -1.62 6.31
N CYS A 106 -1.79 -2.44 5.30
CA CYS A 106 -2.74 -3.54 5.35
C CYS A 106 -2.16 -4.79 4.70
N TRP A 107 -2.62 -5.94 5.13
CA TRP A 107 -2.27 -7.25 4.58
C TRP A 107 -3.36 -7.72 3.61
N ARG A 108 -3.01 -7.92 2.35
CA ARG A 108 -3.91 -8.48 1.33
C ARG A 108 -3.89 -10.01 1.39
N GLU A 109 -5.06 -10.63 1.46
CA GLU A 109 -5.17 -12.09 1.60
C GLU A 109 -4.65 -12.89 0.40
N ALA A 110 -4.77 -12.33 -0.80
CA ALA A 110 -4.31 -12.95 -2.03
C ALA A 110 -3.61 -11.93 -2.94
N ALA A 111 -2.94 -12.41 -3.97
CA ALA A 111 -2.33 -11.55 -4.98
C ALA A 111 -3.35 -10.85 -5.90
N ASP A 112 -4.63 -11.17 -5.78
CA ASP A 112 -5.72 -10.55 -6.52
C ASP A 112 -6.02 -9.15 -5.98
N GLU A 113 -6.17 -8.18 -6.86
CA GLU A 113 -6.52 -6.79 -6.49
C GLU A 113 -7.89 -6.67 -5.81
N ALA A 114 -8.80 -7.60 -6.08
CA ALA A 114 -10.12 -7.66 -5.46
C ALA A 114 -10.10 -8.29 -4.07
N ALA A 115 -9.00 -8.92 -3.65
CA ALA A 115 -8.91 -9.55 -2.35
C ALA A 115 -8.95 -8.51 -1.21
N PRO A 116 -9.60 -8.83 -0.08
CA PRO A 116 -9.64 -7.94 1.07
C PRO A 116 -8.24 -7.65 1.62
N CYS A 117 -8.02 -6.42 2.05
CA CYS A 117 -6.79 -5.99 2.69
C CYS A 117 -7.09 -5.66 4.15
N HIS A 118 -6.48 -6.37 5.08
CA HIS A 118 -6.72 -6.22 6.52
C HIS A 118 -5.74 -5.24 7.13
N ASP A 119 -6.26 -4.23 7.82
CA ASP A 119 -5.46 -3.17 8.40
C ASP A 119 -4.52 -3.68 9.52
N ILE A 120 -3.30 -3.19 9.49
CA ILE A 120 -2.30 -3.44 10.53
C ILE A 120 -2.31 -2.25 11.49
N PRO A 121 -2.53 -2.48 12.80
CA PRO A 121 -2.59 -1.40 13.77
C PRO A 121 -1.22 -0.71 13.93
N ASN A 122 -1.26 0.59 14.27
CA ASN A 122 -0.07 1.40 14.54
C ASN A 122 0.94 1.46 13.39
N SER A 123 0.46 1.41 12.16
CA SER A 123 1.27 1.36 10.94
C SER A 123 1.11 2.62 10.06
N THR A 124 0.94 3.78 10.68
CA THR A 124 0.80 5.04 9.92
C THR A 124 2.16 5.48 9.38
N ALA A 125 2.24 5.68 8.08
CA ALA A 125 3.42 6.19 7.40
C ALA A 125 3.63 7.68 7.69
N SER A 126 4.88 8.10 7.69
CA SER A 126 5.24 9.52 7.64
C SER A 126 5.06 10.05 6.22
N GLU A 127 4.60 11.29 6.09
CA GLU A 127 4.48 11.98 4.82
C GLU A 127 5.48 13.12 4.76
N ASP A 128 6.24 13.17 3.67
CA ASP A 128 7.12 14.27 3.32
C ASP A 128 7.00 14.55 1.81
N GLU A 129 6.53 15.74 1.44
CA GLU A 129 6.34 16.17 0.05
C GLU A 129 5.61 15.14 -0.85
N GLN A 130 4.53 14.56 -0.35
CA GLN A 130 3.74 13.49 -1.00
C GLN A 130 4.47 12.15 -1.16
N VAL A 131 5.57 11.96 -0.45
CA VAL A 131 6.23 10.66 -0.30
C VAL A 131 5.87 10.09 1.06
N TYR A 132 5.30 8.89 1.06
CA TYR A 132 4.88 8.17 2.25
C TYR A 132 5.91 7.10 2.58
N ILE A 133 6.48 7.18 3.77
CA ILE A 133 7.59 6.32 4.20
C ILE A 133 7.24 5.63 5.51
N LEU A 134 7.52 4.34 5.56
CA LEU A 134 7.47 3.55 6.78
C LEU A 134 8.70 2.63 6.86
N ASP A 135 9.46 2.79 7.93
CA ASP A 135 10.67 2.01 8.20
C ASP A 135 10.37 0.76 9.03
N LYS A 136 11.33 -0.15 9.06
CA LYS A 136 11.23 -1.42 9.80
C LYS A 136 10.08 -2.29 9.32
N VAL A 137 9.97 -2.41 8.01
CA VAL A 137 8.96 -3.20 7.32
C VAL A 137 9.62 -4.37 6.59
N ASP A 138 9.10 -5.57 6.79
CA ASP A 138 9.41 -6.71 5.94
C ASP A 138 8.63 -6.59 4.63
N VAL A 139 9.25 -5.99 3.62
CA VAL A 139 8.58 -5.68 2.34
C VAL A 139 8.15 -6.98 1.66
N HIS A 140 6.86 -7.08 1.38
CA HIS A 140 6.23 -8.24 0.79
C HIS A 140 5.20 -7.81 -0.26
N PRO A 141 5.01 -8.55 -1.38
CA PRO A 141 4.05 -8.19 -2.43
C PRO A 141 2.61 -8.01 -1.94
N GLN A 142 2.23 -8.69 -0.86
CA GLN A 142 0.89 -8.61 -0.27
C GLN A 142 0.79 -7.63 0.91
N LEU A 143 1.89 -7.01 1.32
CA LEU A 143 1.90 -5.95 2.34
C LEU A 143 1.80 -4.61 1.62
N CYS A 144 0.66 -3.95 1.76
CA CYS A 144 0.26 -2.82 0.93
C CYS A 144 0.05 -1.57 1.79
N PHE A 145 0.10 -0.40 1.15
CA PHE A 145 -0.44 0.82 1.76
C PHE A 145 -1.92 0.96 1.45
N ARG A 146 -2.69 1.30 2.48
CA ARG A 146 -4.04 1.83 2.36
C ARG A 146 -3.98 3.34 2.52
N PHE A 147 -4.27 4.04 1.44
CA PHE A 147 -4.44 5.48 1.44
C PHE A 147 -5.90 5.82 1.76
N THR A 148 -6.12 6.63 2.76
CA THR A 148 -7.47 7.07 3.17
C THR A 148 -7.56 8.59 3.08
N TYR A 149 -8.56 9.07 2.37
CA TYR A 149 -8.84 10.48 2.23
C TYR A 149 -10.35 10.73 2.38
N LYS A 150 -10.73 11.51 3.39
CA LYS A 150 -12.13 11.66 3.79
C LYS A 150 -12.80 10.27 3.98
N ASN A 151 -13.87 9.99 3.23
CA ASN A 151 -14.65 8.75 3.34
C ASN A 151 -14.28 7.71 2.27
N SER A 152 -13.17 7.90 1.58
CA SER A 152 -12.73 6.96 0.54
C SER A 152 -11.33 6.42 0.83
N SER A 153 -11.04 5.26 0.28
CA SER A 153 -9.72 4.63 0.42
C SER A 153 -9.30 3.93 -0.86
N HIS A 154 -7.99 3.81 -1.02
CA HIS A 154 -7.36 3.07 -2.10
C HIS A 154 -6.21 2.24 -1.54
N VAL A 155 -6.01 1.05 -2.09
CA VAL A 155 -4.93 0.14 -1.68
C VAL A 155 -3.92 0.03 -2.81
N GLU A 156 -2.67 0.31 -2.49
CA GLU A 156 -1.54 0.20 -3.41
C GLU A 156 -0.47 -0.72 -2.83
N CYS A 157 -0.05 -1.70 -3.61
CA CYS A 157 0.93 -2.70 -3.19
C CYS A 157 2.27 -2.48 -3.89
N PRO A 158 3.39 -2.86 -3.24
CA PRO A 158 4.69 -2.73 -3.87
C PRO A 158 4.79 -3.62 -5.12
N HIS A 159 5.51 -3.14 -6.13
CA HIS A 159 5.69 -3.85 -7.42
C HIS A 159 6.76 -4.95 -7.36
N GLN A 160 7.19 -5.35 -6.19
CA GLN A 160 8.18 -6.40 -6.03
C GLN A 160 7.54 -7.78 -6.27
N PRO A 161 8.02 -8.55 -7.27
CA PRO A 161 7.44 -9.86 -7.59
C PRO A 161 7.84 -10.94 -6.59
N GLU A 162 8.92 -10.74 -5.85
CA GLU A 162 9.51 -11.75 -4.97
C GLU A 162 9.77 -11.21 -3.57
N THR A 163 9.68 -12.11 -2.59
CA THR A 163 10.06 -11.83 -1.21
C THR A 163 11.60 -11.83 -1.04
N ALA A 164 12.10 -11.04 -0.09
CA ALA A 164 13.53 -11.00 0.22
C ALA A 164 14.04 -12.28 0.89
N TRP A 165 13.15 -13.08 1.44
CA TRP A 165 13.45 -14.34 2.11
C TRP A 165 12.32 -15.35 1.92
N ASN A 166 12.66 -16.63 2.06
CA ASN A 166 11.70 -17.73 2.09
C ASN A 166 12.08 -18.75 3.15
N VAL A 167 11.13 -19.60 3.49
CA VAL A 167 11.32 -20.66 4.48
C VAL A 167 10.65 -21.93 4.01
N SER A 168 11.30 -23.05 4.26
CA SER A 168 10.76 -24.39 4.10
C SER A 168 10.92 -25.19 5.39
N VAL A 169 10.06 -26.18 5.58
CA VAL A 169 10.08 -27.05 6.76
C VAL A 169 10.17 -28.52 6.33
N SER A 170 11.00 -29.25 7.06
CA SER A 170 11.08 -30.71 6.96
C SER A 170 11.06 -31.35 8.36
N VAL A 171 10.66 -32.59 8.44
CA VAL A 171 10.60 -33.33 9.72
C VAL A 171 11.60 -34.50 9.68
N TRP A 172 12.44 -34.55 10.69
CA TRP A 172 13.38 -35.65 10.87
C TRP A 172 13.29 -36.17 12.31
N GLY A 173 12.71 -37.37 12.47
CA GLY A 173 12.43 -37.93 13.79
C GLY A 173 11.50 -37.03 14.61
N LEU A 174 11.97 -36.54 15.75
CA LEU A 174 11.25 -35.60 16.63
C LEU A 174 11.73 -34.16 16.51
N GLN A 175 12.26 -33.81 15.34
CA GLN A 175 12.75 -32.41 15.08
C GLN A 175 12.14 -31.85 13.83
N LEU A 176 11.75 -30.58 13.91
CA LEU A 176 11.44 -29.75 12.78
C LEU A 176 12.70 -29.02 12.31
N HIS A 177 13.03 -29.17 11.05
CA HIS A 177 14.13 -28.46 10.40
C HIS A 177 13.57 -27.35 9.55
N LEU A 178 13.85 -26.12 9.94
CA LEU A 178 13.52 -24.92 9.17
C LEU A 178 14.73 -24.53 8.33
N HIS A 179 14.53 -24.39 7.02
CA HIS A 179 15.50 -23.85 6.10
C HIS A 179 15.06 -22.47 5.66
N LEU A 180 15.84 -21.46 6.03
CA LEU A 180 15.63 -20.06 5.73
C LEU A 180 16.63 -19.61 4.68
N ALA A 181 16.17 -19.20 3.51
CA ALA A 181 16.99 -18.56 2.50
C ALA A 181 16.69 -17.07 2.48
N SER A 182 17.72 -16.25 2.70
CA SER A 182 17.57 -14.80 2.74
C SER A 182 18.57 -14.10 1.83
N ARG A 183 18.08 -13.11 1.08
CA ARG A 183 18.89 -12.24 0.21
C ARG A 183 19.42 -11.02 0.95
N ILE A 184 18.92 -10.76 2.16
CA ILE A 184 19.24 -9.61 2.99
C ILE A 184 19.68 -10.07 4.37
N PRO A 185 20.55 -9.32 5.08
CA PRO A 185 20.81 -9.55 6.50
C PRO A 185 19.53 -9.42 7.29
N ALA A 186 19.16 -10.43 8.06
CA ALA A 186 17.91 -10.44 8.81
C ALA A 186 18.00 -11.33 10.04
N ALA A 187 17.16 -11.05 11.05
CA ALA A 187 16.91 -11.92 12.17
C ALA A 187 15.52 -12.54 12.04
N PHE A 188 15.44 -13.83 12.31
CA PHE A 188 14.21 -14.61 12.24
C PHE A 188 13.87 -15.21 13.58
N SER A 189 12.58 -15.25 13.87
CA SER A 189 12.04 -15.94 15.02
C SER A 189 11.07 -17.03 14.56
N ALA A 190 11.06 -18.13 15.29
CA ALA A 190 10.14 -19.23 15.08
C ALA A 190 9.54 -19.66 16.41
N ALA A 191 8.29 -20.10 16.39
CA ALA A 191 7.60 -20.68 17.52
C ALA A 191 6.70 -21.81 17.07
N LEU A 192 6.66 -22.88 17.87
CA LEU A 192 5.65 -23.92 17.69
C LEU A 192 4.27 -23.34 18.02
N CYS A 193 3.26 -23.81 17.34
CA CYS A 193 1.89 -23.46 17.64
C CYS A 193 0.96 -24.66 17.41
N GLN A 194 -0.10 -24.74 18.21
CA GLN A 194 -1.17 -25.69 17.99
C GLN A 194 -2.34 -25.00 17.29
N ARG A 195 -2.81 -25.61 16.24
CA ARG A 195 -3.96 -25.11 15.48
C ARG A 195 -5.24 -25.35 16.28
N ARG A 196 -5.87 -24.27 16.76
CA ARG A 196 -7.16 -24.31 17.46
C ARG A 196 -8.13 -23.36 16.76
N GLY A 197 -9.25 -23.90 16.23
CA GLY A 197 -10.30 -23.07 15.65
C GLY A 197 -9.88 -22.19 14.46
N GLY A 198 -8.89 -22.63 13.66
CA GLY A 198 -8.39 -21.88 12.50
C GLY A 198 -7.29 -20.84 12.80
N GLN A 199 -6.99 -20.62 14.07
CA GLN A 199 -5.89 -19.75 14.50
C GLN A 199 -4.75 -20.56 15.10
N CYS A 200 -3.53 -20.06 14.95
CA CYS A 200 -2.33 -20.64 15.49
C CYS A 200 -1.56 -19.59 16.27
N GLU A 201 -1.61 -19.67 17.60
CA GLU A 201 -0.89 -18.74 18.47
C GLU A 201 0.48 -19.30 18.81
N PRO A 202 1.55 -18.47 18.78
CA PRO A 202 2.89 -18.93 19.10
C PRO A 202 2.99 -19.32 20.59
N GLU A 203 3.55 -20.48 20.83
CA GLU A 203 3.83 -20.99 22.18
C GLU A 203 5.32 -20.78 22.53
N ALA A 204 5.61 -20.49 23.78
CA ALA A 204 6.99 -20.46 24.27
C ALA A 204 7.62 -21.87 24.26
N PRO A 205 8.93 -22.00 23.99
CA PRO A 205 9.90 -20.93 23.80
C PRO A 205 9.93 -20.36 22.38
N LEU A 206 10.44 -19.14 22.20
CA LEU A 206 10.78 -18.55 20.91
C LEU A 206 12.20 -18.97 20.52
N TYR A 207 12.36 -19.42 19.30
CA TYR A 207 13.64 -19.75 18.70
C TYR A 207 14.06 -18.66 17.73
N THR A 208 15.30 -18.18 17.84
CA THR A 208 15.79 -17.08 17.02
C THR A 208 17.10 -17.44 16.31
N VAL A 209 17.26 -16.94 15.09
CA VAL A 209 18.49 -17.04 14.34
C VAL A 209 18.73 -15.73 13.60
N THR A 210 19.98 -15.30 13.56
CA THR A 210 20.37 -14.05 12.91
C THR A 210 21.37 -14.31 11.82
N GLN A 211 21.14 -13.76 10.66
CA GLN A 211 22.10 -13.75 9.56
C GLN A 211 23.02 -12.52 9.71
N PRO A 212 24.32 -12.69 9.91
CA PRO A 212 25.25 -11.59 10.08
C PRO A 212 25.34 -10.72 8.82
N GLU A 213 25.67 -9.45 9.02
CA GLU A 213 26.02 -8.56 7.91
C GLU A 213 27.17 -9.16 7.09
N GLY A 214 27.07 -9.08 5.76
CA GLY A 214 28.05 -9.63 4.84
C GLY A 214 27.91 -11.14 4.53
N SER A 215 27.01 -11.86 5.21
CA SER A 215 26.70 -13.27 4.89
C SER A 215 25.50 -13.44 3.96
N ALA A 216 24.77 -12.37 3.67
CA ALA A 216 23.69 -12.40 2.69
C ALA A 216 24.21 -12.20 1.25
N PRO A 217 23.66 -12.87 0.22
CA PRO A 217 22.62 -13.89 0.34
C PRO A 217 23.14 -15.20 0.95
N GLY A 218 22.29 -15.87 1.72
CA GLY A 218 22.70 -17.12 2.38
C GLY A 218 21.55 -17.90 2.96
N GLU A 219 21.87 -19.06 3.46
CA GLU A 219 20.94 -19.99 4.06
C GLU A 219 21.22 -20.15 5.54
N LEU A 220 20.14 -20.22 6.32
CA LEU A 220 20.16 -20.50 7.75
C LEU A 220 19.31 -21.74 8.04
N ALA A 221 19.70 -22.49 9.05
CA ALA A 221 18.93 -23.62 9.53
C ALA A 221 18.56 -23.42 11.00
N LEU A 222 17.34 -23.75 11.34
CA LEU A 222 16.84 -23.74 12.71
C LEU A 222 16.17 -25.05 13.04
N LEU A 223 16.53 -25.63 14.17
CA LEU A 223 16.00 -26.92 14.63
C LEU A 223 15.07 -26.70 15.82
N LEU A 224 13.85 -27.19 15.72
CA LEU A 224 12.87 -27.13 16.79
C LEU A 224 12.47 -28.55 17.23
N PRO A 225 12.42 -28.83 18.54
CA PRO A 225 11.90 -30.08 19.04
C PRO A 225 10.38 -30.17 18.83
N VAL A 226 9.91 -31.31 18.33
CA VAL A 226 8.47 -31.57 18.20
C VAL A 226 8.03 -32.38 19.41
N GLN A 227 7.24 -31.77 20.27
CA GLN A 227 6.70 -32.47 21.44
C GLN A 227 5.34 -33.14 21.17
N VAL A 228 4.62 -32.65 20.14
CA VAL A 228 3.28 -33.12 19.79
C VAL A 228 3.20 -33.29 18.27
N LEU A 229 2.68 -34.43 17.83
CA LEU A 229 2.39 -34.68 16.41
C LEU A 229 1.32 -33.70 15.91
N GLY A 230 1.50 -33.15 14.71
CA GLY A 230 0.57 -32.18 14.13
C GLY A 230 0.80 -30.75 14.57
N SER A 231 1.90 -30.43 15.26
CA SER A 231 2.29 -29.06 15.56
C SER A 231 2.71 -28.33 14.28
N CYS A 232 2.21 -27.11 14.12
CA CYS A 232 2.67 -26.17 13.09
C CYS A 232 3.76 -25.25 13.68
N VAL A 233 4.45 -24.55 12.82
CA VAL A 233 5.43 -23.55 13.21
C VAL A 233 5.11 -22.22 12.56
N LEU A 234 5.18 -21.13 13.35
CA LEU A 234 5.12 -19.76 12.88
C LEU A 234 6.55 -19.24 12.73
N VAL A 235 6.85 -18.63 11.60
CA VAL A 235 8.16 -18.04 11.30
C VAL A 235 7.97 -16.61 10.81
N TRP A 236 8.77 -15.67 11.34
CA TRP A 236 8.71 -14.26 10.95
C TRP A 236 10.06 -13.57 11.12
N ARG A 237 10.24 -12.43 10.44
CA ARG A 237 11.36 -11.53 10.72
C ARG A 237 11.14 -10.83 12.05
N SER A 238 12.13 -10.89 12.93
CA SER A 238 12.08 -10.30 14.27
C SER A 238 12.86 -9.00 14.42
N ASP A 239 13.64 -8.62 13.41
CA ASP A 239 14.43 -7.38 13.37
C ASP A 239 13.67 -6.17 12.80
N VAL A 240 12.40 -6.36 12.43
CA VAL A 240 11.52 -5.31 11.93
C VAL A 240 10.24 -5.22 12.77
N HIS A 241 9.51 -4.09 12.63
CA HIS A 241 8.27 -3.88 13.38
C HIS A 241 7.05 -4.49 12.69
N PHE A 242 7.05 -4.51 11.36
CA PHE A 242 5.93 -4.97 10.55
C PHE A 242 6.36 -6.14 9.69
N ALA A 243 6.07 -7.34 10.16
CA ALA A 243 6.38 -8.58 9.47
C ALA A 243 5.19 -9.53 9.49
N ARG A 244 5.04 -10.30 8.43
CA ARG A 244 4.09 -11.39 8.39
C ARG A 244 4.64 -12.60 9.12
N LYS A 245 3.80 -13.24 9.95
CA LYS A 245 4.07 -14.58 10.49
C LYS A 245 3.61 -15.62 9.46
N GLN A 246 4.56 -16.39 8.93
CA GLN A 246 4.26 -17.49 8.02
C GLN A 246 3.96 -18.74 8.82
N LEU A 247 2.82 -19.37 8.54
CA LEU A 247 2.43 -20.64 9.16
C LEU A 247 2.87 -21.80 8.26
N LEU A 248 3.63 -22.71 8.82
CA LEU A 248 4.11 -23.91 8.16
C LEU A 248 3.67 -25.14 8.96
N CYS A 249 2.98 -26.05 8.29
CA CYS A 249 2.53 -27.32 8.88
C CYS A 249 3.21 -28.48 8.13
N PRO A 250 3.96 -29.36 8.83
CA PRO A 250 4.73 -30.43 8.17
C PRO A 250 3.86 -31.51 7.50
N ASP A 251 2.62 -31.67 7.91
CA ASP A 251 1.72 -32.71 7.43
C ASP A 251 0.92 -32.37 6.16
N GLY A 252 1.44 -31.47 5.32
CA GLY A 252 1.00 -31.32 3.93
C GLY A 252 -0.32 -30.61 3.68
N GLU A 253 -1.01 -30.07 4.67
CA GLU A 253 -2.12 -29.15 4.43
C GLU A 253 -1.59 -27.72 4.29
N ARG A 254 -1.35 -27.32 3.04
CA ARG A 254 -1.28 -25.90 2.70
C ARG A 254 -2.65 -25.32 3.01
N GLY A 255 -2.72 -24.57 4.08
CA GLY A 255 -3.92 -23.79 4.37
C GLY A 255 -4.18 -22.85 3.19
N SER A 256 -5.26 -23.11 2.51
CA SER A 256 -5.90 -22.22 1.52
C SER A 256 -6.51 -21.02 2.20
#